data_50b69620cf5766cbdbb01e4336330555
#
_entry.id   50b69620cf5766cbdbb01e4336330555
#
_cell.length_a   1.000
_cell.length_b   1.000
_cell.length_c   1.000
_cell.angle_alpha   90.00
_cell.angle_beta   90.00
_cell.angle_gamma   90.00
#
_symmetry.space_group_name_H-M   'P 1'
#
loop_
_entity.id
_entity.type
_entity.pdbx_description
1 polymer ?
#
loop_
_entity_poly.entity_id
_entity_poly.type
_entity_poly.pdbx_seq_one_letter_code
_entity_poly.pdbx_strand_id
1 'polypeptide(L)'
;HAARDAGVNFIDTADAYAGGASERITGQAIRAERDRWVLATKVGNRIAEGERNNGGLSRSWVLRACDGSLGRLGTDHIDIYYLHRDDPRTPLDETIGAIGDLIRAGKVRYFGVSNYRGWRIAEVMRTCEREGVPQPVVCQPYYNLLNRMPEVEILPACDHYGIGVASYSPVARGVLTGKYQPGAAAPEGSRGARKDTRMMQTEFREESFAIAQTLKAHAEKTGRTATQFALAWLWANPIVTSIIAGPRTLEQWKDYTTALDAKWSDEDEALVDSLVTPGHPSTPGYNDPEYPFYGRRRMARR
;
A
#
# COMPACT_ATOMS: atom_id res chain seq x y z
N HIS A 1 -19.56 -9.49 1.41
CA HIS A 1 -20.19 -10.17 2.53
C HIS A 1 -19.13 -10.84 3.42
N ALA A 2 -18.32 -11.79 2.94
CA ALA A 2 -17.35 -12.52 3.78
C ALA A 2 -16.39 -11.61 4.58
N ALA A 3 -15.91 -10.50 4.00
CA ALA A 3 -15.08 -9.54 4.73
C ALA A 3 -15.83 -8.86 5.86
N ARG A 4 -17.07 -8.42 5.58
CA ARG A 4 -17.96 -7.84 6.59
C ARG A 4 -18.25 -8.80 7.74
N ASP A 5 -18.54 -10.04 7.40
CA ASP A 5 -18.90 -11.08 8.36
C ASP A 5 -17.70 -11.48 9.25
N ALA A 6 -16.49 -11.28 8.75
CA ALA A 6 -15.23 -11.41 9.50
C ALA A 6 -14.86 -10.14 10.30
N GLY A 7 -15.73 -9.12 10.36
CA GLY A 7 -15.50 -7.90 11.14
C GLY A 7 -14.66 -6.83 10.44
N VAL A 8 -14.26 -7.03 9.18
CA VAL A 8 -13.51 -6.01 8.42
C VAL A 8 -14.41 -4.80 8.17
N ASN A 9 -13.90 -3.62 8.47
CA ASN A 9 -14.59 -2.34 8.27
C ASN A 9 -13.79 -1.31 7.47
N PHE A 10 -12.57 -1.65 7.05
CA PHE A 10 -11.72 -0.77 6.23
C PHE A 10 -11.69 -1.28 4.79
N ILE A 11 -12.07 -0.44 3.83
CA ILE A 11 -12.07 -0.75 2.40
C ILE A 11 -11.25 0.29 1.63
N ASP A 12 -10.33 -0.19 0.78
CA ASP A 12 -9.34 0.62 0.07
C ASP A 12 -9.50 0.50 -1.44
N THR A 13 -9.53 1.63 -2.12
CA THR A 13 -9.53 1.73 -3.58
C THR A 13 -8.65 2.90 -4.05
N ALA A 14 -8.70 3.30 -5.31
CA ALA A 14 -8.06 4.50 -5.86
C ALA A 14 -8.74 4.95 -7.16
N ASP A 15 -8.65 6.24 -7.47
CA ASP A 15 -9.15 6.86 -8.70
C ASP A 15 -8.57 6.23 -9.97
N ALA A 16 -7.30 5.84 -9.95
CA ALA A 16 -6.59 5.25 -11.07
C ALA A 16 -6.83 3.73 -11.25
N TYR A 17 -7.46 3.04 -10.29
CA TYR A 17 -7.60 1.59 -10.38
C TYR A 17 -8.65 1.20 -11.43
N ALA A 18 -8.21 0.45 -12.45
CA ALA A 18 -9.04 0.01 -13.57
C ALA A 18 -9.87 1.16 -14.21
N GLY A 19 -9.25 2.33 -14.40
CA GLY A 19 -9.91 3.49 -14.98
C GLY A 19 -11.14 3.98 -14.19
N GLY A 20 -11.10 3.87 -12.87
CA GLY A 20 -12.18 4.24 -11.95
C GLY A 20 -13.27 3.17 -11.77
N ALA A 21 -13.17 2.01 -12.43
CA ALA A 21 -14.12 0.92 -12.24
C ALA A 21 -14.07 0.36 -10.81
N SER A 22 -12.88 0.34 -10.19
CA SER A 22 -12.72 -0.09 -8.80
C SER A 22 -13.56 0.74 -7.84
N GLU A 23 -13.55 2.07 -7.96
CA GLU A 23 -14.37 2.95 -7.13
C GLU A 23 -15.87 2.70 -7.34
N ARG A 24 -16.32 2.53 -8.60
CA ARG A 24 -17.73 2.22 -8.89
C ARG A 24 -18.19 0.92 -8.24
N ILE A 25 -17.39 -0.14 -8.35
CA ILE A 25 -17.69 -1.44 -7.73
C ILE A 25 -17.68 -1.34 -6.21
N THR A 26 -16.69 -0.64 -5.63
CA THR A 26 -16.61 -0.41 -4.20
C THR A 26 -17.84 0.34 -3.70
N GLY A 27 -18.21 1.45 -4.34
CA GLY A 27 -19.39 2.22 -3.96
C GLY A 27 -20.68 1.41 -4.01
N GLN A 28 -20.86 0.59 -5.06
CA GLN A 28 -22.01 -0.33 -5.14
C GLN A 28 -22.02 -1.36 -4.01
N ALA A 29 -20.86 -1.92 -3.68
CA ALA A 29 -20.72 -2.96 -2.66
C ALA A 29 -21.06 -2.49 -1.24
N ILE A 30 -20.73 -1.22 -0.90
CA ILE A 30 -20.93 -0.66 0.44
C ILE A 30 -22.19 0.20 0.58
N ARG A 31 -22.88 0.50 -0.51
CA ARG A 31 -23.99 1.47 -0.57
C ARG A 31 -25.05 1.27 0.51
N ALA A 32 -25.43 0.02 0.77
CA ALA A 32 -26.48 -0.30 1.73
C ALA A 32 -26.03 -0.12 3.20
N GLU A 33 -24.73 -0.07 3.46
CA GLU A 33 -24.12 -0.04 4.79
C GLU A 33 -22.95 0.95 4.83
N ARG A 34 -23.07 2.11 4.16
CA ARG A 34 -21.96 3.08 3.98
C ARG A 34 -21.28 3.47 5.30
N ASP A 35 -22.07 3.72 6.32
CA ASP A 35 -21.58 4.18 7.63
C ASP A 35 -20.83 3.10 8.43
N ARG A 36 -20.92 1.86 8.01
CA ARG A 36 -20.14 0.76 8.59
C ARG A 36 -18.69 0.77 8.13
N TRP A 37 -18.41 1.40 6.97
CA TRP A 37 -17.12 1.28 6.31
C TRP A 37 -16.27 2.54 6.47
N VAL A 38 -15.02 2.35 6.87
CA VAL A 38 -13.96 3.32 6.69
C VAL A 38 -13.52 3.21 5.22
N LEU A 39 -14.04 4.11 4.39
CA LEU A 39 -13.79 4.12 2.96
C LEU A 39 -12.56 4.95 2.64
N ALA A 40 -11.56 4.31 2.01
CA ALA A 40 -10.37 4.98 1.51
C ALA A 40 -10.32 4.97 -0.02
N THR A 41 -9.95 6.11 -0.60
CA THR A 41 -9.51 6.21 -2.00
C THR A 41 -8.31 7.13 -2.12
N LYS A 42 -7.72 7.25 -3.32
CA LYS A 42 -6.41 7.88 -3.51
C LYS A 42 -6.41 8.81 -4.71
N VAL A 43 -5.56 9.86 -4.66
CA VAL A 43 -5.29 10.81 -5.74
C VAL A 43 -3.79 10.94 -5.97
N GLY A 44 -3.38 11.28 -7.19
CA GLY A 44 -1.99 11.62 -7.51
C GLY A 44 -1.43 10.88 -8.71
N ASN A 45 -1.92 9.68 -9.00
CA ASN A 45 -1.57 8.98 -10.24
C ASN A 45 -2.29 9.62 -11.44
N ARG A 46 -1.69 9.48 -12.62
CA ARG A 46 -2.34 9.89 -13.86
C ARG A 46 -3.47 8.91 -14.19
N ILE A 47 -4.66 9.42 -14.49
CA ILE A 47 -5.85 8.58 -14.75
C ILE A 47 -6.15 8.38 -16.24
N ALA A 48 -5.58 9.20 -17.13
CA ALA A 48 -5.69 9.05 -18.58
C ALA A 48 -4.44 9.54 -19.29
N GLU A 49 -4.03 8.85 -20.36
CA GLU A 49 -2.95 9.29 -21.22
C GLU A 49 -3.40 10.45 -22.13
N GLY A 50 -2.45 11.31 -22.51
CA GLY A 50 -2.68 12.41 -23.46
C GLY A 50 -3.39 13.65 -22.88
N GLU A 51 -4.04 13.55 -21.75
CA GLU A 51 -4.68 14.69 -21.10
C GLU A 51 -3.70 15.43 -20.17
N ARG A 52 -3.67 16.76 -20.27
CA ARG A 52 -2.94 17.61 -19.33
C ARG A 52 -3.78 17.78 -18.04
N ASN A 53 -3.11 17.94 -16.91
CA ASN A 53 -3.75 18.23 -15.62
C ASN A 53 -4.73 17.15 -15.10
N ASN A 54 -4.46 15.88 -15.38
CA ASN A 54 -5.23 14.75 -14.89
C ASN A 54 -4.41 13.80 -13.99
N GLY A 55 -3.48 14.36 -13.24
CA GLY A 55 -2.62 13.66 -12.30
C GLY A 55 -1.76 14.63 -11.52
N GLY A 56 -0.93 14.09 -10.60
CA GLY A 56 -0.15 14.89 -9.66
C GLY A 56 -0.97 15.38 -8.48
N LEU A 57 -0.43 16.34 -7.74
CA LEU A 57 -1.03 16.82 -6.49
C LEU A 57 -1.30 18.33 -6.47
N SER A 58 -1.42 18.95 -7.65
CA SER A 58 -1.83 20.36 -7.70
C SER A 58 -3.22 20.55 -7.08
N ARG A 59 -3.43 21.72 -6.48
CA ARG A 59 -4.72 22.08 -5.90
C ARG A 59 -5.89 21.84 -6.86
N SER A 60 -5.77 22.31 -8.10
CA SER A 60 -6.81 22.14 -9.12
C SER A 60 -7.16 20.69 -9.36
N TRP A 61 -6.14 19.79 -9.41
CA TRP A 61 -6.38 18.38 -9.64
C TRP A 61 -6.92 17.66 -8.40
N VAL A 62 -6.37 17.91 -7.21
CA VAL A 62 -6.82 17.29 -5.95
C VAL A 62 -8.31 17.54 -5.70
N LEU A 63 -8.78 18.79 -5.89
CA LEU A 63 -10.19 19.14 -5.70
C LEU A 63 -11.08 18.43 -6.73
N ARG A 64 -10.73 18.50 -8.02
CA ARG A 64 -11.50 17.89 -9.10
C ARG A 64 -11.51 16.35 -9.01
N ALA A 65 -10.39 15.76 -8.69
CA ALA A 65 -10.27 14.30 -8.53
C ALA A 65 -11.13 13.78 -7.37
N CYS A 66 -11.19 14.52 -6.26
CA CYS A 66 -12.06 14.19 -5.13
C CYS A 66 -13.54 14.18 -5.55
N ASP A 67 -14.01 15.22 -6.26
CA ASP A 67 -15.38 15.27 -6.76
C ASP A 67 -15.69 14.11 -7.71
N GLY A 68 -14.74 13.79 -8.59
CA GLY A 68 -14.84 12.62 -9.46
C GLY A 68 -14.91 11.29 -8.69
N SER A 69 -14.12 11.13 -7.63
CA SER A 69 -14.14 9.95 -6.76
C SER A 69 -15.46 9.81 -6.01
N LEU A 70 -15.96 10.90 -5.41
CA LEU A 70 -17.27 10.93 -4.75
C LEU A 70 -18.39 10.50 -5.69
N GLY A 71 -18.39 11.02 -6.94
CA GLY A 71 -19.36 10.64 -7.97
C GLY A 71 -19.28 9.16 -8.36
N ARG A 72 -18.06 8.59 -8.52
CA ARG A 72 -17.89 7.16 -8.87
C ARG A 72 -18.24 6.24 -7.70
N LEU A 73 -17.92 6.64 -6.47
CA LEU A 73 -18.24 5.91 -5.25
C LEU A 73 -19.72 6.02 -4.87
N GLY A 74 -20.45 7.06 -5.35
CA GLY A 74 -21.84 7.31 -5.02
C GLY A 74 -22.06 7.65 -3.54
N THR A 75 -21.16 8.43 -2.96
CA THR A 75 -21.16 8.87 -1.56
C THR A 75 -20.85 10.37 -1.47
N ASP A 76 -21.24 11.01 -0.39
CA ASP A 76 -21.00 12.43 -0.12
C ASP A 76 -19.67 12.71 0.59
N HIS A 77 -19.02 11.67 1.15
CA HIS A 77 -17.74 11.81 1.83
C HIS A 77 -16.82 10.60 1.66
N ILE A 78 -15.52 10.85 1.80
CA ILE A 78 -14.44 9.86 1.86
C ILE A 78 -13.90 9.88 3.29
N ASP A 79 -13.75 8.71 3.92
CA ASP A 79 -13.20 8.67 5.28
C ASP A 79 -11.69 8.92 5.27
N ILE A 80 -10.95 8.28 4.35
CA ILE A 80 -9.50 8.50 4.20
C ILE A 80 -9.16 8.79 2.75
N TYR A 81 -8.64 9.99 2.49
CA TYR A 81 -8.16 10.37 1.15
C TYR A 81 -6.64 10.33 1.11
N TYR A 82 -6.07 9.38 0.38
CA TYR A 82 -4.62 9.23 0.29
C TYR A 82 -4.01 10.12 -0.80
N LEU A 83 -2.92 10.79 -0.47
CA LEU A 83 -1.94 11.22 -1.46
C LEU A 83 -1.20 9.95 -1.91
N HIS A 84 -1.53 9.42 -3.11
CA HIS A 84 -1.12 8.10 -3.58
C HIS A 84 0.38 7.96 -3.77
N ARG A 85 1.02 9.10 -4.08
CA ARG A 85 2.47 9.25 -4.24
C ARG A 85 2.88 10.70 -4.01
N ASP A 86 4.16 10.91 -3.69
CA ASP A 86 4.72 12.27 -3.66
C ASP A 86 4.74 12.88 -5.08
N ASP A 87 4.48 14.18 -5.17
CA ASP A 87 4.64 14.97 -6.40
C ASP A 87 5.63 16.11 -6.16
N PRO A 88 6.92 15.90 -6.46
CA PRO A 88 7.95 16.91 -6.23
C PRO A 88 7.83 18.15 -7.15
N ARG A 89 6.92 18.15 -8.11
CA ARG A 89 6.65 19.28 -9.02
C ARG A 89 5.63 20.25 -8.46
N THR A 90 4.82 19.82 -7.49
CA THR A 90 3.82 20.64 -6.81
C THR A 90 4.35 21.07 -5.45
N PRO A 91 4.33 22.37 -5.10
CA PRO A 91 4.62 22.83 -3.75
C PRO A 91 3.74 22.13 -2.72
N LEU A 92 4.34 21.66 -1.62
CA LEU A 92 3.62 20.85 -0.64
C LEU A 92 2.50 21.61 0.07
N ASP A 93 2.69 22.92 0.30
CA ASP A 93 1.70 23.83 0.88
C ASP A 93 0.43 23.95 -0.02
N GLU A 94 0.60 23.98 -1.34
CA GLU A 94 -0.52 23.94 -2.28
C GLU A 94 -1.35 22.65 -2.13
N THR A 95 -0.67 21.50 -2.07
CA THR A 95 -1.31 20.20 -1.88
C THR A 95 -2.04 20.11 -0.53
N ILE A 96 -1.36 20.49 0.56
CA ILE A 96 -1.91 20.44 1.91
C ILE A 96 -3.07 21.44 2.08
N GLY A 97 -2.95 22.62 1.50
CA GLY A 97 -4.05 23.60 1.46
C GLY A 97 -5.29 23.04 0.77
N ALA A 98 -5.13 22.31 -0.35
CA ALA A 98 -6.24 21.65 -1.04
C ALA A 98 -6.91 20.56 -0.18
N ILE A 99 -6.12 19.75 0.51
CA ILE A 99 -6.64 18.76 1.48
C ILE A 99 -7.41 19.45 2.61
N GLY A 100 -6.87 20.54 3.14
CA GLY A 100 -7.55 21.35 4.16
C GLY A 100 -8.92 21.85 3.71
N ASP A 101 -9.05 22.29 2.45
CA ASP A 101 -10.34 22.72 1.90
C ASP A 101 -11.33 21.57 1.77
N LEU A 102 -10.89 20.38 1.34
CA LEU A 102 -11.75 19.21 1.25
C LEU A 102 -12.25 18.76 2.62
N ILE A 103 -11.40 18.84 3.65
CA ILE A 103 -11.77 18.51 5.04
C ILE A 103 -12.78 19.56 5.55
N ARG A 104 -12.53 20.86 5.37
CA ARG A 104 -13.45 21.94 5.76
C ARG A 104 -14.81 21.84 5.05
N ALA A 105 -14.80 21.38 3.79
CA ALA A 105 -16.02 21.16 3.02
C ALA A 105 -16.78 19.87 3.42
N GLY A 106 -16.25 19.05 4.34
CA GLY A 106 -16.84 17.79 4.77
C GLY A 106 -16.76 16.67 3.73
N LYS A 107 -16.07 16.87 2.60
CA LYS A 107 -15.87 15.86 1.54
C LYS A 107 -14.87 14.79 1.92
N VAL A 108 -13.92 15.12 2.78
CA VAL A 108 -12.87 14.23 3.30
C VAL A 108 -12.87 14.34 4.82
N ARG A 109 -12.85 13.21 5.54
CA ARG A 109 -12.77 13.22 7.00
C ARG A 109 -11.33 13.28 7.48
N TYR A 110 -10.49 12.42 6.93
CA TYR A 110 -9.06 12.29 7.23
C TYR A 110 -8.27 12.11 5.94
N PHE A 111 -6.98 12.37 5.99
CA PHE A 111 -6.12 12.03 4.87
C PHE A 111 -4.94 11.17 5.31
N GLY A 112 -4.31 10.53 4.33
CA GLY A 112 -3.12 9.71 4.50
C GLY A 112 -2.13 9.92 3.37
N VAL A 113 -0.96 9.31 3.51
CA VAL A 113 0.10 9.32 2.50
C VAL A 113 0.46 7.91 2.08
N SER A 114 0.87 7.72 0.83
CA SER A 114 1.33 6.43 0.31
C SER A 114 2.58 6.65 -0.56
N ASN A 115 3.57 5.75 -0.47
CA ASN A 115 4.82 5.84 -1.22
C ASN A 115 5.64 7.11 -0.93
N TYR A 116 5.52 7.64 0.27
CA TYR A 116 6.31 8.76 0.79
C TYR A 116 7.55 8.24 1.51
N ARG A 117 8.66 8.98 1.42
CA ARG A 117 9.86 8.76 2.21
C ARG A 117 9.70 9.32 3.62
N GLY A 118 10.43 8.80 4.59
CA GLY A 118 10.33 9.26 5.99
C GLY A 118 10.55 10.76 6.15
N TRP A 119 11.60 11.32 5.50
CA TRP A 119 11.84 12.76 5.50
C TRP A 119 10.67 13.58 4.92
N ARG A 120 9.97 13.02 3.90
CA ARG A 120 8.84 13.70 3.28
C ARG A 120 7.57 13.63 4.13
N ILE A 121 7.42 12.56 4.93
CA ILE A 121 6.37 12.47 5.96
C ILE A 121 6.57 13.58 6.99
N ALA A 122 7.80 13.78 7.48
CA ALA A 122 8.12 14.87 8.40
C ALA A 122 7.81 16.26 7.82
N GLU A 123 8.08 16.47 6.54
CA GLU A 123 7.72 17.71 5.83
C GLU A 123 6.19 17.90 5.74
N VAL A 124 5.43 16.83 5.49
CA VAL A 124 3.96 16.86 5.50
C VAL A 124 3.46 17.28 6.87
N MET A 125 3.96 16.67 7.95
CA MET A 125 3.57 17.00 9.34
C MET A 125 3.77 18.47 9.64
N ARG A 126 4.97 19.01 9.35
CA ARG A 126 5.30 20.42 9.56
C ARG A 126 4.47 21.37 8.69
N THR A 127 4.19 20.97 7.45
CA THR A 127 3.37 21.79 6.56
C THR A 127 1.93 21.83 7.06
N CYS A 128 1.37 20.72 7.53
CA CYS A 128 0.04 20.69 8.14
C CYS A 128 -0.06 21.63 9.35
N GLU A 129 0.93 21.60 10.23
CA GLU A 129 0.99 22.50 11.39
C GLU A 129 1.01 23.96 10.97
N ARG A 130 1.88 24.35 10.03
CA ARG A 130 1.99 25.71 9.52
C ARG A 130 0.71 26.21 8.85
N GLU A 131 0.06 25.35 8.06
CA GLU A 131 -1.16 25.71 7.31
C GLU A 131 -2.45 25.53 8.12
N GLY A 132 -2.38 25.06 9.37
CA GLY A 132 -3.54 24.81 10.21
C GLY A 132 -4.47 23.71 9.65
N VAL A 133 -3.89 22.72 8.99
CA VAL A 133 -4.60 21.57 8.42
C VAL A 133 -4.39 20.35 9.32
N PRO A 134 -5.42 19.51 9.59
CA PRO A 134 -5.23 18.25 10.31
C PRO A 134 -4.12 17.41 9.68
N GLN A 135 -3.31 16.76 10.52
CA GLN A 135 -2.20 15.92 10.09
C GLN A 135 -2.70 14.60 9.49
N PRO A 136 -1.89 13.92 8.64
CA PRO A 136 -2.24 12.61 8.11
C PRO A 136 -2.35 11.58 9.23
N VAL A 137 -3.37 10.73 9.16
CA VAL A 137 -3.64 9.71 10.19
C VAL A 137 -3.06 8.34 9.83
N VAL A 138 -2.67 8.13 8.56
CA VAL A 138 -2.21 6.82 8.09
C VAL A 138 -1.20 6.97 6.95
N CYS A 139 -0.19 6.08 6.96
CA CYS A 139 0.74 5.85 5.87
C CYS A 139 0.48 4.48 5.24
N GLN A 140 0.48 4.41 3.91
CA GLN A 140 0.32 3.15 3.18
C GLN A 140 1.61 2.81 2.40
N PRO A 141 2.59 2.10 3.03
CA PRO A 141 3.84 1.73 2.39
C PRO A 141 3.78 0.37 1.69
N TYR A 142 4.65 0.16 0.70
CA TYR A 142 5.00 -1.15 0.17
C TYR A 142 5.90 -1.88 1.18
N TYR A 143 5.32 -2.77 1.99
CA TYR A 143 6.02 -3.46 3.06
C TYR A 143 5.57 -4.91 3.17
N ASN A 144 6.52 -5.83 3.06
CA ASN A 144 6.34 -7.28 3.20
C ASN A 144 7.70 -7.94 3.40
N LEU A 145 7.71 -9.26 3.66
CA LEU A 145 8.92 -10.06 3.91
C LEU A 145 10.03 -9.93 2.85
N LEU A 146 9.69 -9.61 1.60
CA LEU A 146 10.66 -9.44 0.51
C LEU A 146 11.09 -7.97 0.31
N ASN A 147 10.45 -7.02 1.01
CA ASN A 147 10.79 -5.60 0.95
C ASN A 147 10.67 -4.96 2.33
N ARG A 148 11.78 -4.97 3.07
CA ARG A 148 11.90 -4.41 4.42
C ARG A 148 12.41 -2.96 4.44
N MET A 149 12.62 -2.34 3.28
CA MET A 149 13.12 -0.96 3.17
C MET A 149 12.36 0.08 3.99
N PRO A 150 11.02 -0.03 4.20
CA PRO A 150 10.30 0.89 5.08
C PRO A 150 10.78 0.92 6.54
N GLU A 151 11.44 -0.14 7.03
CA GLU A 151 11.99 -0.21 8.39
C GLU A 151 13.10 0.83 8.64
N VAL A 152 13.77 1.34 7.58
CA VAL A 152 14.89 2.28 7.72
C VAL A 152 14.41 3.66 8.18
N GLU A 153 13.33 4.19 7.58
CA GLU A 153 12.88 5.56 7.87
C GLU A 153 11.35 5.73 7.90
N ILE A 154 10.60 4.96 7.09
CA ILE A 154 9.14 5.17 6.95
C ILE A 154 8.42 4.72 8.21
N LEU A 155 8.66 3.50 8.68
CA LEU A 155 8.05 2.98 9.90
C LEU A 155 8.49 3.77 11.14
N PRO A 156 9.79 4.08 11.34
CA PRO A 156 10.21 4.95 12.42
C PRO A 156 9.57 6.35 12.39
N ALA A 157 9.37 6.94 11.20
CA ALA A 157 8.67 8.22 11.09
C ALA A 157 7.19 8.09 11.48
N CYS A 158 6.52 7.01 11.03
CA CYS A 158 5.11 6.77 11.39
C CYS A 158 4.95 6.58 12.90
N ASP A 159 5.81 5.79 13.53
CA ASP A 159 5.82 5.57 14.97
C ASP A 159 6.05 6.88 15.75
N HIS A 160 7.06 7.66 15.34
CA HIS A 160 7.41 8.94 15.97
C HIS A 160 6.25 9.95 15.92
N TYR A 161 5.52 10.01 14.82
CA TYR A 161 4.42 10.98 14.64
C TYR A 161 3.04 10.42 15.01
N GLY A 162 2.94 9.17 15.47
CA GLY A 162 1.68 8.53 15.80
C GLY A 162 0.77 8.28 14.57
N ILE A 163 1.36 8.03 13.40
CA ILE A 163 0.66 7.75 12.14
C ILE A 163 0.47 6.24 12.02
N GLY A 164 -0.78 5.77 11.84
CA GLY A 164 -1.05 4.37 11.58
C GLY A 164 -0.41 3.87 10.28
N VAL A 165 -0.07 2.59 10.21
CA VAL A 165 0.53 1.98 9.02
C VAL A 165 -0.39 0.92 8.43
N ALA A 166 -0.83 1.12 7.18
CA ALA A 166 -1.62 0.17 6.41
C ALA A 166 -0.79 -0.37 5.23
N SER A 167 -0.03 -1.45 5.45
CA SER A 167 0.90 -1.97 4.44
C SER A 167 0.17 -2.61 3.25
N TYR A 168 0.67 -2.39 2.02
CA TYR A 168 0.13 -3.04 0.83
C TYR A 168 1.06 -4.12 0.27
N SER A 169 0.49 -5.03 -0.55
CA SER A 169 1.15 -6.22 -1.11
C SER A 169 1.73 -7.18 -0.05
N PRO A 170 0.96 -7.57 0.97
CA PRO A 170 1.45 -8.36 2.10
C PRO A 170 2.05 -9.71 1.70
N VAL A 171 1.55 -10.32 0.62
CA VAL A 171 2.09 -11.57 0.07
C VAL A 171 2.91 -11.34 -1.20
N ALA A 172 3.52 -10.15 -1.36
CA ALA A 172 4.39 -9.81 -2.49
C ALA A 172 3.75 -10.21 -3.83
N ARG A 173 2.53 -9.73 -4.11
CA ARG A 173 1.71 -10.03 -5.31
C ARG A 173 1.55 -11.53 -5.58
N GLY A 174 1.71 -12.35 -4.55
CA GLY A 174 1.58 -13.80 -4.59
C GLY A 174 2.90 -14.56 -4.68
N VAL A 175 4.05 -13.92 -4.62
CA VAL A 175 5.36 -14.60 -4.55
C VAL A 175 5.48 -15.34 -3.21
N LEU A 176 5.12 -14.70 -2.12
CA LEU A 176 5.18 -15.29 -0.77
C LEU A 176 4.18 -16.42 -0.51
N THR A 177 3.30 -16.74 -1.47
CA THR A 177 2.51 -17.98 -1.39
C THR A 177 3.32 -19.22 -1.77
N GLY A 178 4.56 -19.06 -2.25
CA GLY A 178 5.43 -20.13 -2.68
C GLY A 178 5.01 -20.84 -3.97
N LYS A 179 4.11 -20.26 -4.76
CA LYS A 179 3.65 -20.85 -6.03
C LYS A 179 4.62 -20.69 -7.19
N TYR A 180 5.56 -19.74 -7.10
CA TYR A 180 6.63 -19.56 -8.10
C TYR A 180 7.88 -20.33 -7.67
N GLN A 181 8.47 -21.05 -8.62
CA GLN A 181 9.68 -21.85 -8.40
C GLN A 181 10.85 -21.21 -9.16
N PRO A 182 12.05 -21.15 -8.59
CA PRO A 182 13.25 -20.75 -9.32
C PRO A 182 13.44 -21.55 -10.61
N GLY A 183 13.75 -20.89 -11.71
CA GLY A 183 13.99 -21.53 -13.01
C GLY A 183 12.75 -22.13 -13.70
N ALA A 184 11.55 -22.05 -13.11
CA ALA A 184 10.35 -22.65 -13.69
C ALA A 184 9.42 -21.59 -14.33
N ALA A 185 8.60 -22.06 -15.26
CA ALA A 185 7.54 -21.22 -15.84
C ALA A 185 6.51 -20.81 -14.76
N ALA A 186 6.02 -19.58 -14.84
CA ALA A 186 5.00 -19.10 -13.93
C ALA A 186 3.68 -19.90 -14.10
N PRO A 187 2.99 -20.28 -13.00
CA PRO A 187 1.73 -21.02 -13.08
C PRO A 187 0.68 -20.30 -13.91
N GLU A 188 -0.08 -21.06 -14.70
CA GLU A 188 -1.16 -20.54 -15.54
C GLU A 188 -2.16 -19.71 -14.72
N GLY A 189 -2.70 -18.64 -15.31
CA GLY A 189 -3.63 -17.72 -14.66
C GLY A 189 -3.03 -16.84 -13.56
N SER A 190 -1.73 -17.04 -13.21
CA SER A 190 -1.03 -16.21 -12.24
C SER A 190 -0.68 -14.81 -12.79
N ARG A 191 -0.33 -13.87 -11.91
CA ARG A 191 0.18 -12.55 -12.32
C ARG A 191 1.49 -12.68 -13.11
N GLY A 192 2.38 -13.62 -12.72
CA GLY A 192 3.63 -13.90 -13.42
C GLY A 192 3.39 -14.37 -14.86
N ALA A 193 2.44 -15.31 -15.08
CA ALA A 193 2.10 -15.79 -16.42
C ALA A 193 1.53 -14.68 -17.32
N ARG A 194 0.79 -13.72 -16.74
CA ARG A 194 0.27 -12.56 -17.46
C ARG A 194 1.27 -11.43 -17.62
N LYS A 195 2.49 -11.58 -17.10
CA LYS A 195 3.54 -10.56 -17.12
C LYS A 195 3.05 -9.22 -16.55
N ASP A 196 2.32 -9.28 -15.42
CA ASP A 196 1.83 -8.07 -14.73
C ASP A 196 2.99 -7.08 -14.52
N THR A 197 2.86 -5.88 -15.08
CA THR A 197 3.95 -4.89 -15.15
C THR A 197 4.54 -4.58 -13.77
N ARG A 198 3.68 -4.35 -12.76
CA ARG A 198 4.18 -4.03 -11.43
C ARG A 198 4.85 -5.22 -10.76
N MET A 199 4.36 -6.42 -10.99
CA MET A 199 5.01 -7.63 -10.48
C MET A 199 6.39 -7.84 -11.09
N MET A 200 6.52 -7.64 -12.42
CA MET A 200 7.82 -7.75 -13.10
C MET A 200 8.82 -6.69 -12.61
N GLN A 201 8.35 -5.52 -12.24
CA GLN A 201 9.19 -4.44 -11.70
C GLN A 201 9.60 -4.66 -10.24
N THR A 202 8.83 -5.42 -9.46
CA THR A 202 8.96 -5.49 -8.00
C THR A 202 9.39 -6.88 -7.51
N GLU A 203 8.51 -7.86 -7.55
CA GLU A 203 8.69 -9.13 -6.82
C GLU A 203 9.13 -10.32 -7.68
N PHE A 204 9.01 -10.22 -9.01
CA PHE A 204 9.29 -11.34 -9.92
C PHE A 204 10.79 -11.51 -10.15
N ARG A 205 11.49 -12.04 -9.16
CA ARG A 205 12.95 -12.23 -9.16
C ARG A 205 13.30 -13.61 -8.57
N GLU A 206 14.34 -14.22 -9.09
CA GLU A 206 14.79 -15.57 -8.70
C GLU A 206 15.13 -15.65 -7.20
N GLU A 207 15.78 -14.63 -6.64
CA GLU A 207 16.10 -14.53 -5.22
C GLU A 207 14.83 -14.50 -4.37
N SER A 208 13.82 -13.76 -4.81
CA SER A 208 12.53 -13.69 -4.13
C SER A 208 11.81 -15.05 -4.13
N PHE A 209 11.93 -15.80 -5.22
CA PHE A 209 11.34 -17.16 -5.29
C PHE A 209 12.05 -18.12 -4.37
N ALA A 210 13.39 -18.13 -4.34
CA ALA A 210 14.17 -19.00 -3.46
C ALA A 210 13.85 -18.75 -1.98
N ILE A 211 13.78 -17.48 -1.58
CA ILE A 211 13.39 -17.09 -0.22
C ILE A 211 11.95 -17.56 0.08
N ALA A 212 11.01 -17.33 -0.83
CA ALA A 212 9.62 -17.74 -0.65
C ALA A 212 9.47 -19.27 -0.48
N GLN A 213 10.28 -20.08 -1.17
CA GLN A 213 10.29 -21.54 -0.99
C GLN A 213 10.82 -21.93 0.40
N THR A 214 11.86 -21.27 0.89
CA THR A 214 12.41 -21.52 2.24
C THR A 214 11.38 -21.19 3.31
N LEU A 215 10.75 -20.01 3.21
CA LEU A 215 9.70 -19.58 4.14
C LEU A 215 8.47 -20.51 4.10
N LYS A 216 8.06 -20.96 2.91
CA LYS A 216 6.97 -21.92 2.74
C LYS A 216 7.28 -23.24 3.45
N ALA A 217 8.47 -23.80 3.23
CA ALA A 217 8.87 -25.06 3.86
C ALA A 217 8.90 -24.95 5.40
N HIS A 218 9.31 -23.80 5.95
CA HIS A 218 9.27 -23.56 7.39
C HIS A 218 7.83 -23.40 7.90
N ALA A 219 7.00 -22.61 7.22
CA ALA A 219 5.60 -22.45 7.57
C ALA A 219 4.85 -23.80 7.62
N GLU A 220 5.03 -24.65 6.61
CA GLU A 220 4.41 -25.97 6.54
C GLU A 220 4.84 -26.90 7.70
N LYS A 221 6.11 -26.86 8.12
CA LYS A 221 6.60 -27.61 9.30
C LYS A 221 5.93 -27.18 10.60
N THR A 222 5.49 -25.92 10.68
CA THR A 222 4.81 -25.35 11.85
C THR A 222 3.29 -25.32 11.70
N GLY A 223 2.74 -26.03 10.69
CA GLY A 223 1.29 -26.17 10.47
C GLY A 223 0.62 -24.93 9.90
N ARG A 224 1.38 -24.00 9.30
CA ARG A 224 0.87 -22.76 8.69
C ARG A 224 1.01 -22.81 7.17
N THR A 225 0.16 -22.10 6.45
CA THR A 225 0.42 -21.80 5.03
C THR A 225 1.49 -20.70 4.91
N ALA A 226 2.13 -20.61 3.74
CA ALA A 226 3.07 -19.53 3.46
C ALA A 226 2.39 -18.14 3.51
N THR A 227 1.11 -18.06 3.13
CA THR A 227 0.29 -16.84 3.25
C THR A 227 0.11 -16.45 4.72
N GLN A 228 -0.28 -17.39 5.57
CA GLN A 228 -0.44 -17.17 7.00
C GLN A 228 0.86 -16.70 7.65
N PHE A 229 1.98 -17.32 7.28
CA PHE A 229 3.30 -16.92 7.76
C PHE A 229 3.64 -15.47 7.38
N ALA A 230 3.44 -15.10 6.11
CA ALA A 230 3.73 -13.75 5.63
C ALA A 230 2.85 -12.66 6.30
N LEU A 231 1.60 -12.98 6.56
CA LEU A 231 0.68 -12.06 7.24
C LEU A 231 0.97 -11.97 8.74
N ALA A 232 1.28 -13.10 9.39
CA ALA A 232 1.63 -13.14 10.80
C ALA A 232 2.88 -12.29 11.10
N TRP A 233 3.88 -12.32 10.23
CA TRP A 233 5.06 -11.45 10.34
C TRP A 233 4.69 -9.96 10.31
N LEU A 234 3.84 -9.54 9.37
CA LEU A 234 3.38 -8.16 9.32
C LEU A 234 2.60 -7.78 10.58
N TRP A 235 1.76 -8.70 11.08
CA TRP A 235 0.93 -8.48 12.25
C TRP A 235 1.72 -8.46 13.56
N ALA A 236 2.86 -9.15 13.60
CA ALA A 236 3.77 -9.15 14.74
C ALA A 236 4.51 -7.80 14.92
N ASN A 237 4.54 -6.94 13.90
CA ASN A 237 5.12 -5.61 14.01
C ASN A 237 4.10 -4.62 14.60
N PRO A 238 4.30 -4.10 15.84
CA PRO A 238 3.34 -3.23 16.51
C PRO A 238 3.12 -1.88 15.80
N ILE A 239 4.00 -1.47 14.88
CA ILE A 239 3.83 -0.26 14.07
C ILE A 239 2.79 -0.48 12.96
N VAL A 240 2.58 -1.74 12.52
CA VAL A 240 1.58 -2.06 11.49
C VAL A 240 0.18 -2.10 12.10
N THR A 241 -0.64 -1.14 11.71
CA THR A 241 -2.02 -1.01 12.21
C THR A 241 -3.02 -1.81 11.38
N SER A 242 -2.75 -1.98 10.08
CA SER A 242 -3.63 -2.68 9.16
C SER A 242 -2.87 -3.26 7.98
N ILE A 243 -3.43 -4.29 7.36
CA ILE A 243 -2.86 -4.95 6.19
C ILE A 243 -3.87 -4.86 5.04
N ILE A 244 -3.46 -4.27 3.92
CA ILE A 244 -4.28 -4.18 2.72
C ILE A 244 -4.22 -5.51 1.96
N ALA A 245 -5.25 -6.32 2.14
CA ALA A 245 -5.39 -7.64 1.52
C ALA A 245 -6.26 -7.55 0.25
N GLY A 246 -5.84 -8.24 -0.81
CA GLY A 246 -6.55 -8.28 -2.09
C GLY A 246 -6.73 -9.71 -2.61
N PRO A 247 -7.47 -10.59 -1.90
CA PRO A 247 -7.74 -11.94 -2.36
C PRO A 247 -8.66 -11.92 -3.59
N ARG A 248 -8.48 -12.88 -4.48
CA ARG A 248 -9.30 -13.03 -5.70
C ARG A 248 -10.40 -14.07 -5.55
N THR A 249 -10.25 -14.98 -4.57
CA THR A 249 -11.19 -16.07 -4.30
C THR A 249 -11.56 -16.10 -2.82
N LEU A 250 -12.68 -16.73 -2.50
CA LEU A 250 -13.12 -16.92 -1.12
C LEU A 250 -12.17 -17.83 -0.35
N GLU A 251 -11.52 -18.79 -1.01
CA GLU A 251 -10.49 -19.65 -0.41
C GLU A 251 -9.28 -18.83 0.05
N GLN A 252 -8.77 -17.94 -0.82
CA GLN A 252 -7.71 -17.00 -0.44
C GLN A 252 -8.12 -16.10 0.71
N TRP A 253 -9.37 -15.62 0.71
CA TRP A 253 -9.90 -14.82 1.83
C TRP A 253 -9.85 -15.59 3.15
N LYS A 254 -10.28 -16.85 3.17
CA LYS A 254 -10.23 -17.69 4.36
C LYS A 254 -8.79 -17.88 4.86
N ASP A 255 -7.84 -18.11 3.95
CA ASP A 255 -6.42 -18.22 4.28
C ASP A 255 -5.85 -16.93 4.91
N TYR A 256 -6.30 -15.77 4.41
CA TYR A 256 -5.93 -14.48 5.00
C TYR A 256 -6.50 -14.27 6.41
N THR A 257 -7.77 -14.62 6.63
CA THR A 257 -8.41 -14.40 7.94
C THR A 257 -7.87 -15.32 9.02
N THR A 258 -7.52 -16.55 8.70
CA THR A 258 -6.90 -17.48 9.65
C THR A 258 -5.47 -17.08 10.06
N ALA A 259 -4.83 -16.18 9.31
CA ALA A 259 -3.53 -15.62 9.70
C ALA A 259 -3.59 -14.76 10.97
N LEU A 260 -4.76 -14.22 11.32
CA LEU A 260 -4.94 -13.40 12.53
C LEU A 260 -4.70 -14.20 13.82
N ASP A 261 -4.92 -15.52 13.78
CA ASP A 261 -4.71 -16.42 14.91
C ASP A 261 -3.31 -17.05 14.92
N ALA A 262 -2.50 -16.79 13.89
CA ALA A 262 -1.18 -17.37 13.73
C ALA A 262 -0.20 -16.75 14.75
N LYS A 263 0.43 -17.61 15.56
CA LYS A 263 1.48 -17.17 16.49
C LYS A 263 2.77 -16.87 15.73
N TRP A 264 3.50 -15.89 16.22
CA TRP A 264 4.85 -15.53 15.75
C TRP A 264 5.88 -15.84 16.83
N SER A 265 7.00 -16.42 16.47
CA SER A 265 8.06 -16.84 17.40
C SER A 265 9.41 -16.18 17.08
N ASP A 266 10.33 -16.20 18.06
CA ASP A 266 11.71 -15.73 17.84
C ASP A 266 12.44 -16.55 16.78
N GLU A 267 12.11 -17.83 16.62
CA GLU A 267 12.67 -18.70 15.57
C GLU A 267 12.18 -18.26 14.18
N ASP A 268 10.89 -17.88 14.06
CA ASP A 268 10.33 -17.33 12.82
C ASP A 268 11.05 -16.04 12.43
N GLU A 269 11.24 -15.12 13.41
CA GLU A 269 11.92 -13.83 13.18
C GLU A 269 13.39 -14.05 12.78
N ALA A 270 14.12 -14.91 13.49
CA ALA A 270 15.51 -15.23 13.18
C ALA A 270 15.67 -15.81 11.77
N LEU A 271 14.75 -16.68 11.35
CA LEU A 271 14.74 -17.20 9.97
C LEU A 271 14.56 -16.06 8.96
N VAL A 272 13.59 -15.19 9.16
CA VAL A 272 13.32 -14.08 8.25
C VAL A 272 14.54 -13.14 8.17
N ASP A 273 15.14 -12.79 9.30
CA ASP A 273 16.33 -11.93 9.37
C ASP A 273 17.54 -12.54 8.65
N SER A 274 17.67 -13.86 8.69
CA SER A 274 18.73 -14.57 7.97
C SER A 274 18.56 -14.56 6.44
N LEU A 275 17.33 -14.44 5.97
CA LEU A 275 16.99 -14.47 4.54
C LEU A 275 16.87 -13.07 3.93
N VAL A 276 16.35 -12.11 4.68
CA VAL A 276 16.18 -10.72 4.25
C VAL A 276 16.62 -9.80 5.38
N THR A 277 17.78 -9.20 5.22
CA THR A 277 18.35 -8.28 6.22
C THR A 277 17.36 -7.17 6.55
N PRO A 278 17.12 -6.84 7.84
CA PRO A 278 16.30 -5.70 8.25
C PRO A 278 16.65 -4.42 7.49
N GLY A 279 15.64 -3.71 7.03
CA GLY A 279 15.81 -2.49 6.25
C GLY A 279 16.19 -2.68 4.77
N HIS A 280 16.28 -3.91 4.26
CA HIS A 280 16.72 -4.21 2.89
C HIS A 280 15.63 -4.95 2.09
N PRO A 281 15.70 -4.92 0.74
CA PRO A 281 14.90 -5.81 -0.10
C PRO A 281 15.55 -7.19 -0.19
N SER A 282 14.78 -8.19 -0.61
CA SER A 282 15.25 -9.57 -0.84
C SER A 282 16.36 -9.69 -1.90
N THR A 283 16.42 -8.75 -2.84
CA THR A 283 17.46 -8.68 -3.87
C THR A 283 18.37 -7.50 -3.58
N PRO A 284 19.66 -7.71 -3.31
CA PRO A 284 20.62 -6.63 -3.08
C PRO A 284 20.63 -5.59 -4.21
N GLY A 285 20.60 -4.31 -3.86
CA GLY A 285 20.61 -3.22 -4.81
C GLY A 285 19.29 -2.98 -5.54
N TYR A 286 18.22 -3.70 -5.21
CA TYR A 286 16.90 -3.43 -5.77
C TYR A 286 16.43 -2.01 -5.43
N ASN A 287 15.87 -1.35 -6.44
CA ASN A 287 15.20 -0.06 -6.31
C ASN A 287 13.93 -0.09 -7.17
N ASP A 288 12.78 0.26 -6.58
CA ASP A 288 11.51 0.29 -7.31
C ASP A 288 11.57 1.37 -8.42
N PRO A 289 11.43 0.98 -9.70
CA PRO A 289 11.50 1.94 -10.81
C PRO A 289 10.35 2.96 -10.82
N GLU A 290 9.22 2.64 -10.21
CA GLU A 290 8.08 3.56 -10.06
C GLU A 290 8.31 4.58 -8.93
N TYR A 291 9.08 4.20 -7.90
CA TYR A 291 9.41 5.03 -6.73
C TYR A 291 10.93 5.07 -6.48
N PRO A 292 11.73 5.56 -7.44
CA PRO A 292 13.19 5.47 -7.39
C PRO A 292 13.81 6.35 -6.31
N PHE A 293 15.03 5.99 -5.90
CA PHE A 293 15.89 6.90 -5.14
C PHE A 293 16.41 8.00 -6.07
N TYR A 294 16.37 9.26 -5.62
CA TYR A 294 16.80 10.41 -6.42
C TYR A 294 17.83 11.32 -5.70
N GLY A 295 18.51 10.79 -4.69
CA GLY A 295 19.50 11.55 -3.91
C GLY A 295 20.74 11.96 -4.68
N ARG A 296 21.03 11.32 -5.85
CA ARG A 296 22.12 11.70 -6.72
C ARG A 296 21.61 12.29 -8.04
N ARG A 297 21.71 13.60 -8.19
CA ARG A 297 21.43 14.29 -9.47
C ARG A 297 22.71 14.44 -10.27
N ARG A 298 22.70 14.06 -11.56
CA ARG A 298 23.77 14.37 -12.48
C ARG A 298 23.63 15.83 -12.92
N MET A 299 24.73 16.59 -12.86
CA MET A 299 24.74 17.90 -13.54
C MET A 299 24.58 17.66 -15.03
N ALA A 300 23.66 18.40 -15.69
CA ALA A 300 23.59 18.42 -17.14
C ALA A 300 24.97 18.86 -17.66
N ARG A 301 25.58 18.07 -18.55
CA ARG A 301 26.77 18.55 -19.29
C ARG A 301 26.30 19.75 -20.12
N ARG A 302 26.90 20.93 -19.85
CA ARG A 302 26.69 22.12 -20.68
C ARG A 302 27.20 21.88 -22.08
#